data_c13cc792df8b69af7f2e27d14438f74c
#
_entry.id   c13cc792df8b69af7f2e27d14438f74c
#
_cell.length_a   1.000
_cell.length_b   1.000
_cell.length_c   1.000
_cell.angle_alpha   90.00
_cell.angle_beta   90.00
_cell.angle_gamma   90.00
#
_symmetry.space_group_name_H-M   'P 1'
#
loop_
_entity.id
_entity.type
_entity.pdbx_description
1 polymer ?
#
loop_
_entity_poly.entity_id
_entity_poly.type
_entity_poly.pdbx_seq_one_letter_code
_entity_poly.pdbx_strand_id
1 'polypeptide(L)'
;MATPSTPRSRRFDAGELSLVAHDWGGDGHPVLLAHPTGFHGLTWAPVAARLVEAGRRVWSFDYRGHGDSDKSPDGYRWSEFADDVMAVVHELGLAGETTLLACGHSKGAASLLLGEAREPGTFGRLWCYEPIVFPSDEPLDPQHDFPLSEGARRRRAVWPSRDEAFASYGSKPPLDVLDPAALRAYVEYGLRDRNDGQVELKCWPEDEATIYAMGVANGVYPRLREVRCPTLVVCGEHTDAIPPTLGEMIVDRLPAGSLEVMPGVGHFGPMQDPDATVESMLRFAAAT
;
A
#
# COMPACT_ATOMS: atom_id res chain seq x y z
N MET A 1 -3.38 17.24 -20.39
CA MET A 1 -3.22 16.62 -19.08
C MET A 1 -1.95 17.18 -18.46
N ALA A 2 -2.02 17.78 -17.27
CA ALA A 2 -0.82 18.25 -16.59
C ALA A 2 0.05 17.02 -16.22
N THR A 3 1.34 17.12 -16.46
CA THR A 3 2.31 16.10 -16.00
C THR A 3 2.21 16.06 -14.48
N PRO A 4 2.04 14.87 -13.86
CA PRO A 4 2.03 14.79 -12.39
C PRO A 4 3.30 15.44 -11.85
N SER A 5 3.15 16.35 -10.90
CA SER A 5 4.30 16.97 -10.25
C SER A 5 5.10 15.88 -9.54
N THR A 6 6.40 15.81 -9.82
CA THR A 6 7.30 14.92 -9.09
C THR A 6 7.24 15.30 -7.61
N PRO A 7 6.93 14.38 -6.68
CA PRO A 7 6.84 14.72 -5.26
C PRO A 7 8.22 15.04 -4.69
N ARG A 8 8.24 15.76 -3.58
CA ARG A 8 9.46 15.94 -2.79
C ARG A 8 9.65 14.73 -1.89
N SER A 9 10.69 13.95 -2.16
CA SER A 9 11.03 12.81 -1.30
C SER A 9 11.93 13.26 -0.15
N ARG A 10 11.65 12.76 1.06
CA ARG A 10 12.42 13.02 2.27
C ARG A 10 12.72 11.70 2.98
N ARG A 11 14.01 11.43 3.21
CA ARG A 11 14.45 10.34 4.06
C ARG A 11 14.51 10.81 5.51
N PHE A 12 14.09 9.97 6.44
CA PHE A 12 14.11 10.25 7.87
C PHE A 12 14.48 9.00 8.67
N ASP A 13 14.94 9.20 9.89
CA ASP A 13 15.31 8.13 10.83
C ASP A 13 14.04 7.54 11.46
N ALA A 14 13.86 6.23 11.33
CA ALA A 14 12.77 5.46 11.93
C ALA A 14 13.29 4.43 12.95
N GLY A 15 14.37 4.77 13.67
CA GLY A 15 15.04 3.93 14.67
C GLY A 15 16.20 3.16 14.07
N GLU A 16 16.05 1.85 13.85
CA GLU A 16 17.14 1.00 13.32
C GLU A 16 17.40 1.16 11.82
N LEU A 17 16.48 1.84 11.12
CA LEU A 17 16.53 2.06 9.67
C LEU A 17 15.96 3.42 9.29
N SER A 18 16.18 3.84 8.05
CA SER A 18 15.57 5.06 7.51
C SER A 18 14.45 4.71 6.54
N LEU A 19 13.36 5.48 6.62
CA LEU A 19 12.24 5.43 5.68
C LEU A 19 12.24 6.64 4.76
N VAL A 20 11.51 6.53 3.64
CA VAL A 20 11.33 7.63 2.70
C VAL A 20 9.85 7.96 2.58
N ALA A 21 9.51 9.22 2.83
CA ALA A 21 8.20 9.80 2.59
C ALA A 21 8.22 10.71 1.36
N HIS A 22 7.11 10.74 0.64
CA HIS A 22 6.93 11.50 -0.61
C HIS A 22 5.81 12.52 -0.43
N ASP A 23 6.14 13.79 -0.54
CA ASP A 23 5.25 14.93 -0.44
C ASP A 23 4.75 15.32 -1.83
N TRP A 24 3.47 15.06 -2.14
CA TRP A 24 2.82 15.38 -3.39
C TRP A 24 2.28 16.82 -3.45
N GLY A 25 2.27 17.52 -2.32
CA GLY A 25 1.74 18.88 -2.22
C GLY A 25 0.25 18.92 -1.83
N GLY A 26 -0.38 20.06 -2.16
CA GLY A 26 -1.72 20.41 -1.70
C GLY A 26 -1.69 21.08 -0.33
N ASP A 27 -2.83 21.64 0.09
CA ASP A 27 -2.98 22.43 1.33
C ASP A 27 -4.27 22.13 2.12
N GLY A 28 -5.08 21.17 1.65
CA GLY A 28 -6.31 20.73 2.31
C GLY A 28 -6.11 19.65 3.36
N HIS A 29 -7.19 18.92 3.66
CA HIS A 29 -7.16 17.82 4.62
C HIS A 29 -6.17 16.73 4.18
N PRO A 30 -5.37 16.19 5.12
CA PRO A 30 -4.29 15.27 4.80
C PRO A 30 -4.80 13.90 4.34
N VAL A 31 -4.08 13.33 3.37
CA VAL A 31 -4.24 11.96 2.89
C VAL A 31 -2.88 11.27 2.94
N LEU A 32 -2.81 10.10 3.55
CA LEU A 32 -1.64 9.23 3.57
C LEU A 32 -1.90 7.97 2.74
N LEU A 33 -1.03 7.66 1.80
CA LEU A 33 -1.14 6.51 0.89
C LEU A 33 -0.11 5.43 1.23
N ALA A 34 -0.57 4.22 1.55
CA ALA A 34 0.23 3.08 1.95
C ALA A 34 0.16 1.96 0.90
N HIS A 35 1.32 1.61 0.31
CA HIS A 35 1.42 0.71 -0.85
C HIS A 35 1.37 -0.79 -0.50
N PRO A 36 0.99 -1.68 -1.45
CA PRO A 36 1.00 -3.13 -1.26
C PRO A 36 2.43 -3.71 -1.33
N THR A 37 2.58 -5.01 -1.03
CA THR A 37 3.83 -5.75 -1.16
C THR A 37 4.34 -5.70 -2.60
N GLY A 38 5.66 -5.53 -2.79
CA GLY A 38 6.31 -5.50 -4.10
C GLY A 38 6.17 -4.18 -4.87
N PHE A 39 5.43 -3.21 -4.32
CA PHE A 39 5.26 -1.86 -4.87
C PHE A 39 6.06 -0.84 -4.06
N HIS A 40 5.79 0.43 -4.23
CA HIS A 40 6.41 1.56 -3.52
C HIS A 40 5.47 2.77 -3.50
N GLY A 41 5.78 3.77 -2.67
CA GLY A 41 4.93 4.94 -2.47
C GLY A 41 4.66 5.76 -3.73
N LEU A 42 5.60 5.79 -4.67
CA LEU A 42 5.45 6.54 -5.92
C LEU A 42 4.54 5.85 -6.95
N THR A 43 4.17 4.59 -6.76
CA THR A 43 3.18 3.92 -7.61
C THR A 43 1.79 4.57 -7.51
N TRP A 44 1.53 5.27 -6.40
CA TRP A 44 0.31 6.04 -6.18
C TRP A 44 0.22 7.32 -7.02
N ALA A 45 1.22 7.64 -7.88
CA ALA A 45 1.29 8.90 -8.62
C ALA A 45 -0.02 9.31 -9.32
N PRO A 46 -0.76 8.43 -10.05
CA PRO A 46 -2.02 8.82 -10.68
C PRO A 46 -3.12 9.17 -9.67
N VAL A 47 -3.19 8.43 -8.55
CA VAL A 47 -4.15 8.69 -7.46
C VAL A 47 -3.78 9.97 -6.71
N ALA A 48 -2.50 10.14 -6.37
CA ALA A 48 -2.01 11.30 -5.65
C ALA A 48 -2.24 12.61 -6.42
N ALA A 49 -1.98 12.61 -7.73
CA ALA A 49 -2.23 13.77 -8.58
C ALA A 49 -3.71 14.22 -8.54
N ARG A 50 -4.63 13.26 -8.67
CA ARG A 50 -6.08 13.54 -8.61
C ARG A 50 -6.55 14.01 -7.24
N LEU A 51 -6.00 13.45 -6.17
CA LEU A 51 -6.30 13.90 -4.80
C LEU A 51 -5.81 15.33 -4.56
N VAL A 52 -4.63 15.70 -5.06
CA VAL A 52 -4.11 17.08 -5.00
C VAL A 52 -4.99 18.03 -5.83
N GLU A 53 -5.39 17.64 -7.04
CA GLU A 53 -6.33 18.40 -7.86
C GLU A 53 -7.70 18.58 -7.18
N ALA A 54 -8.11 17.60 -6.37
CA ALA A 54 -9.30 17.69 -5.52
C ALA A 54 -9.08 18.48 -4.22
N GLY A 55 -7.95 19.17 -4.07
CA GLY A 55 -7.65 20.05 -2.94
C GLY A 55 -7.21 19.31 -1.68
N ARG A 56 -6.65 18.09 -1.78
CA ARG A 56 -6.12 17.36 -0.63
C ARG A 56 -4.63 17.60 -0.46
N ARG A 57 -4.15 17.52 0.78
CA ARG A 57 -2.72 17.47 1.12
C ARG A 57 -2.26 16.03 1.12
N VAL A 58 -1.39 15.61 0.18
CA VAL A 58 -1.17 14.19 -0.08
C VAL A 58 0.27 13.78 0.22
N TRP A 59 0.38 12.65 0.93
CA TRP A 59 1.63 11.97 1.24
C TRP A 59 1.54 10.50 0.84
N SER A 60 2.67 9.94 0.42
CA SER A 60 2.90 8.50 0.35
C SER A 60 4.27 8.18 0.93
N PHE A 61 4.59 6.91 1.14
CA PHE A 61 5.88 6.52 1.69
C PHE A 61 6.28 5.13 1.20
N ASP A 62 7.55 4.81 1.35
CA ASP A 62 8.09 3.49 1.08
C ASP A 62 8.27 2.73 2.40
N TYR A 63 7.66 1.54 2.50
CA TYR A 63 7.92 0.61 3.60
C TYR A 63 9.36 0.12 3.58
N ARG A 64 9.87 -0.39 4.71
CA ARG A 64 11.14 -1.12 4.75
C ARG A 64 11.20 -2.19 3.66
N GLY A 65 12.36 -2.33 3.02
CA GLY A 65 12.58 -3.27 1.91
C GLY A 65 11.95 -2.89 0.58
N HIS A 66 11.31 -1.72 0.48
CA HIS A 66 10.65 -1.24 -0.74
C HIS A 66 11.15 0.16 -1.11
N GLY A 67 11.03 0.50 -2.39
CA GLY A 67 11.37 1.83 -2.89
C GLY A 67 12.76 2.29 -2.48
N ASP A 68 12.85 3.48 -1.92
CA ASP A 68 14.10 4.08 -1.46
C ASP A 68 14.31 3.99 0.07
N SER A 69 13.42 3.30 0.80
CA SER A 69 13.60 2.97 2.21
C SER A 69 14.64 1.88 2.42
N ASP A 70 15.22 1.84 3.63
CA ASP A 70 16.21 0.82 3.97
C ASP A 70 15.56 -0.57 4.06
N LYS A 71 16.37 -1.59 3.90
CA LYS A 71 16.00 -2.98 4.16
C LYS A 71 16.18 -3.29 5.64
N SER A 72 15.36 -4.19 6.17
CA SER A 72 15.57 -4.71 7.51
C SER A 72 16.84 -5.60 7.53
N PRO A 73 17.82 -5.32 8.40
CA PRO A 73 19.06 -6.09 8.45
C PRO A 73 18.85 -7.52 8.95
N ASP A 74 17.84 -7.73 9.82
CA ASP A 74 17.57 -9.00 10.50
C ASP A 74 16.36 -9.75 9.91
N GLY A 75 15.99 -9.44 8.66
CA GLY A 75 14.78 -9.97 8.02
C GLY A 75 13.54 -9.16 8.39
N TYR A 76 12.36 -9.70 8.07
CA TYR A 76 11.09 -8.98 8.24
C TYR A 76 10.21 -9.66 9.28
N ARG A 77 9.49 -8.85 10.08
CA ARG A 77 8.38 -9.27 10.91
C ARG A 77 7.16 -8.45 10.50
N TRP A 78 5.99 -9.09 10.42
CA TRP A 78 4.78 -8.39 9.99
C TRP A 78 4.48 -7.14 10.84
N SER A 79 4.70 -7.23 12.13
CA SER A 79 4.47 -6.13 13.08
C SER A 79 5.23 -4.85 12.72
N GLU A 80 6.39 -4.98 12.10
CA GLU A 80 7.27 -3.86 11.75
C GLU A 80 6.70 -2.98 10.63
N PHE A 81 5.80 -3.51 9.79
CA PHE A 81 5.11 -2.67 8.79
C PHE A 81 4.10 -1.71 9.43
N ALA A 82 3.52 -2.07 10.57
CA ALA A 82 2.75 -1.12 11.35
C ALA A 82 3.66 -0.10 12.06
N ASP A 83 4.84 -0.51 12.53
CA ASP A 83 5.83 0.40 13.11
C ASP A 83 6.30 1.43 12.07
N ASP A 84 6.50 1.02 10.80
CA ASP A 84 6.83 1.94 9.69
C ASP A 84 5.72 2.98 9.47
N VAL A 85 4.45 2.54 9.46
CA VAL A 85 3.30 3.45 9.35
C VAL A 85 3.33 4.47 10.48
N MET A 86 3.49 4.02 11.73
CA MET A 86 3.49 4.90 12.90
C MET A 86 4.66 5.88 12.86
N ALA A 87 5.87 5.42 12.47
CA ALA A 87 7.02 6.29 12.31
C ALA A 87 6.76 7.40 11.27
N VAL A 88 6.16 7.05 10.12
CA VAL A 88 5.77 8.02 9.10
C VAL A 88 4.76 9.04 9.62
N VAL A 89 3.70 8.57 10.28
CA VAL A 89 2.62 9.43 10.79
C VAL A 89 3.15 10.42 11.84
N HIS A 90 4.01 9.95 12.74
CA HIS A 90 4.65 10.80 13.75
C HIS A 90 5.63 11.80 13.12
N GLU A 91 6.49 11.35 12.18
CA GLU A 91 7.46 12.20 11.49
C GLU A 91 6.80 13.32 10.68
N LEU A 92 5.62 13.03 10.09
CA LEU A 92 4.84 14.01 9.33
C LEU A 92 3.94 14.89 10.21
N GLY A 93 3.86 14.63 11.52
CA GLY A 93 2.99 15.35 12.44
C GLY A 93 1.51 15.11 12.18
N LEU A 94 1.14 13.94 11.67
CA LEU A 94 -0.24 13.57 11.29
C LEU A 94 -0.97 12.74 12.36
N ALA A 95 -0.26 12.28 13.40
CA ALA A 95 -0.86 11.46 14.46
C ALA A 95 -1.94 12.24 15.22
N GLY A 96 -3.15 11.66 15.31
CA GLY A 96 -4.29 12.30 15.98
C GLY A 96 -4.98 13.40 15.17
N GLU A 97 -4.57 13.64 13.92
CA GLU A 97 -5.27 14.57 13.03
C GLU A 97 -6.61 13.97 12.60
N THR A 98 -7.69 14.52 13.14
CA THR A 98 -9.05 13.97 12.96
C THR A 98 -9.56 14.02 11.52
N THR A 99 -8.95 14.81 10.66
CA THR A 99 -9.27 14.91 9.23
C THR A 99 -8.36 14.04 8.36
N LEU A 100 -7.38 13.34 8.96
CA LEU A 100 -6.48 12.44 8.23
C LEU A 100 -7.26 11.26 7.66
N LEU A 101 -7.23 11.13 6.34
CA LEU A 101 -7.64 9.94 5.62
C LEU A 101 -6.39 9.11 5.30
N ALA A 102 -6.23 7.97 5.96
CA ALA A 102 -5.18 7.02 5.60
C ALA A 102 -5.75 5.93 4.68
N CYS A 103 -5.13 5.80 3.50
CA CYS A 103 -5.57 4.88 2.46
C CYS A 103 -4.51 3.81 2.25
N GLY A 104 -4.88 2.55 2.35
CA GLY A 104 -3.97 1.44 2.16
C GLY A 104 -4.49 0.42 1.16
N HIS A 105 -3.55 -0.26 0.49
CA HIS A 105 -3.84 -1.38 -0.37
C HIS A 105 -3.12 -2.64 0.14
N SER A 106 -3.86 -3.75 0.25
CA SER A 106 -3.29 -5.06 0.58
C SER A 106 -2.49 -5.04 1.90
N LYS A 107 -1.18 -5.26 1.87
CA LYS A 107 -0.26 -5.10 3.02
C LYS A 107 -0.41 -3.71 3.66
N GLY A 108 -0.46 -2.67 2.84
CA GLY A 108 -0.59 -1.29 3.33
C GLY A 108 -1.86 -1.10 4.15
N ALA A 109 -2.99 -1.62 3.70
CA ALA A 109 -4.25 -1.57 4.42
C ALA A 109 -4.20 -2.35 5.75
N ALA A 110 -3.66 -3.57 5.73
CA ALA A 110 -3.51 -4.37 6.94
C ALA A 110 -2.56 -3.71 7.97
N SER A 111 -1.50 -3.03 7.49
CA SER A 111 -0.57 -2.30 8.36
C SER A 111 -1.22 -1.07 9.00
N LEU A 112 -2.06 -0.32 8.27
CA LEU A 112 -2.84 0.79 8.81
C LEU A 112 -3.82 0.31 9.88
N LEU A 113 -4.55 -0.77 9.64
CA LEU A 113 -5.46 -1.38 10.62
C LEU A 113 -4.71 -1.79 11.91
N LEU A 114 -3.53 -2.39 11.76
CA LEU A 114 -2.71 -2.77 12.92
C LEU A 114 -2.16 -1.56 13.66
N GLY A 115 -1.77 -0.50 12.97
CA GLY A 115 -1.33 0.77 13.55
C GLY A 115 -2.42 1.41 14.40
N GLU A 116 -3.62 1.58 13.84
CA GLU A 116 -4.78 2.11 14.57
C GLU A 116 -5.18 1.24 15.76
N ALA A 117 -5.12 -0.10 15.61
CA ALA A 117 -5.42 -1.01 16.71
C ALA A 117 -4.38 -0.93 17.85
N ARG A 118 -3.14 -0.54 17.58
CA ARG A 118 -2.09 -0.33 18.60
C ARG A 118 -2.22 1.02 19.29
N GLU A 119 -2.50 2.05 18.51
CA GLU A 119 -2.66 3.42 18.99
C GLU A 119 -3.99 4.01 18.47
N PRO A 120 -5.13 3.65 19.10
CA PRO A 120 -6.44 4.11 18.67
C PRO A 120 -6.58 5.62 18.67
N GLY A 121 -7.12 6.17 17.58
CA GLY A 121 -7.26 7.61 17.37
C GLY A 121 -6.07 8.25 16.63
N THR A 122 -5.17 7.44 16.11
CA THR A 122 -4.07 7.91 15.23
C THR A 122 -4.61 8.47 13.93
N PHE A 123 -5.60 7.78 13.33
CA PHE A 123 -6.20 8.18 12.05
C PHE A 123 -7.61 8.74 12.23
N GLY A 124 -7.97 9.73 11.43
CA GLY A 124 -9.34 10.22 11.35
C GLY A 124 -10.26 9.21 10.67
N ARG A 125 -9.80 8.58 9.59
CA ARG A 125 -10.52 7.56 8.81
C ARG A 125 -9.54 6.62 8.12
N LEU A 126 -9.95 5.36 7.89
CA LEU A 126 -9.21 4.36 7.12
C LEU A 126 -9.97 3.94 5.87
N TRP A 127 -9.36 4.07 4.70
CA TRP A 127 -9.80 3.49 3.45
C TRP A 127 -8.89 2.31 3.10
N CYS A 128 -9.42 1.08 3.16
CA CYS A 128 -8.65 -0.15 3.12
C CYS A 128 -9.04 -0.99 1.91
N TYR A 129 -8.27 -0.90 0.82
CA TYR A 129 -8.49 -1.72 -0.37
C TYR A 129 -7.87 -3.11 -0.18
N GLU A 130 -8.74 -4.13 -0.17
CA GLU A 130 -8.37 -5.53 -0.05
C GLU A 130 -7.29 -5.80 1.01
N PRO A 131 -7.54 -5.41 2.28
CA PRO A 131 -6.57 -5.63 3.35
C PRO A 131 -6.30 -7.13 3.49
N ILE A 132 -5.03 -7.53 3.47
CA ILE A 132 -4.66 -8.95 3.66
C ILE A 132 -4.83 -9.36 5.11
N VAL A 133 -6.08 -9.49 5.51
CA VAL A 133 -6.53 -9.88 6.84
C VAL A 133 -7.38 -11.14 6.72
N PHE A 134 -6.91 -12.23 7.32
CA PHE A 134 -7.57 -13.52 7.23
C PHE A 134 -8.27 -13.87 8.55
N PRO A 135 -9.51 -14.39 8.51
CA PRO A 135 -10.30 -14.67 9.69
C PRO A 135 -9.69 -15.82 10.50
N SER A 136 -8.89 -15.46 11.48
CA SER A 136 -8.35 -16.39 12.49
C SER A 136 -8.12 -15.63 13.79
N ASP A 137 -8.69 -16.14 14.87
CA ASP A 137 -8.45 -15.61 16.23
C ASP A 137 -7.14 -16.15 16.81
N GLU A 138 -6.61 -17.22 16.25
CA GLU A 138 -5.33 -17.82 16.63
C GLU A 138 -4.21 -17.35 15.68
N PRO A 139 -2.98 -17.21 16.16
CA PRO A 139 -1.84 -16.94 15.31
C PRO A 139 -1.68 -18.00 14.23
N LEU A 140 -1.47 -17.56 12.99
CA LEU A 140 -1.14 -18.43 11.87
C LEU A 140 0.36 -18.43 11.64
N ASP A 141 0.90 -19.57 11.23
CA ASP A 141 2.31 -19.69 10.86
C ASP A 141 2.56 -19.11 9.46
N PRO A 142 3.74 -18.50 9.21
CA PRO A 142 4.15 -18.10 7.88
C PRO A 142 4.13 -19.27 6.89
N GLN A 143 3.64 -19.02 5.68
CA GLN A 143 3.53 -20.03 4.61
C GLN A 143 4.62 -19.80 3.56
N HIS A 144 5.78 -20.43 3.75
CA HIS A 144 6.95 -20.26 2.86
C HIS A 144 6.70 -20.79 1.44
N ASP A 145 5.83 -21.78 1.29
CA ASP A 145 5.47 -22.40 -0.01
C ASP A 145 4.22 -21.72 -0.62
N PHE A 146 3.85 -20.54 -0.14
CA PHE A 146 2.73 -19.79 -0.68
C PHE A 146 2.99 -19.44 -2.16
N PRO A 147 2.01 -19.63 -3.07
CA PRO A 147 2.23 -19.44 -4.51
C PRO A 147 2.76 -18.04 -4.88
N LEU A 148 2.34 -16.99 -4.18
CA LEU A 148 2.86 -15.64 -4.40
C LEU A 148 4.32 -15.51 -3.98
N SER A 149 4.76 -16.15 -2.89
CA SER A 149 6.15 -16.16 -2.45
C SER A 149 7.04 -16.81 -3.48
N GLU A 150 6.62 -17.96 -4.01
CA GLU A 150 7.34 -18.63 -5.08
C GLU A 150 7.34 -17.82 -6.40
N GLY A 151 6.23 -17.18 -6.72
CA GLY A 151 6.13 -16.28 -7.86
C GLY A 151 7.10 -15.11 -7.74
N ALA A 152 7.18 -14.49 -6.55
CA ALA A 152 8.09 -13.40 -6.26
C ALA A 152 9.56 -13.82 -6.41
N ARG A 153 9.98 -14.98 -5.87
CA ARG A 153 11.36 -15.50 -6.03
C ARG A 153 11.77 -15.67 -7.48
N ARG A 154 10.82 -16.02 -8.35
CA ARG A 154 11.07 -16.22 -9.80
C ARG A 154 11.05 -14.93 -10.61
N ARG A 155 10.76 -13.80 -9.99
CA ARG A 155 10.75 -12.50 -10.70
C ARG A 155 12.14 -12.17 -11.24
N ARG A 156 12.16 -11.65 -12.47
CA ARG A 156 13.39 -11.10 -13.05
C ARG A 156 13.81 -9.86 -12.28
N ALA A 157 14.95 -9.94 -11.58
CA ALA A 157 15.44 -8.84 -10.75
C ALA A 157 16.16 -7.76 -11.57
N VAL A 158 16.85 -8.12 -12.65
CA VAL A 158 17.68 -7.22 -13.46
C VAL A 158 17.14 -7.16 -14.90
N TRP A 159 17.03 -5.92 -15.40
CA TRP A 159 16.48 -5.62 -16.72
C TRP A 159 17.47 -4.78 -17.54
N PRO A 160 17.51 -4.94 -18.89
CA PRO A 160 18.37 -4.11 -19.74
C PRO A 160 18.03 -2.62 -19.66
N SER A 161 16.72 -2.30 -19.51
CA SER A 161 16.22 -0.93 -19.37
C SER A 161 14.85 -0.89 -18.70
N ARG A 162 14.44 0.30 -18.27
CA ARG A 162 13.07 0.56 -17.78
C ARG A 162 12.01 0.32 -18.85
N ASP A 163 12.31 0.64 -20.11
CA ASP A 163 11.35 0.45 -21.22
C ASP A 163 11.12 -1.04 -21.51
N GLU A 164 12.14 -1.87 -21.43
CA GLU A 164 11.95 -3.34 -21.55
C GLU A 164 11.14 -3.91 -20.38
N ALA A 165 11.41 -3.44 -19.15
CA ALA A 165 10.63 -3.82 -17.98
C ALA A 165 9.16 -3.39 -18.14
N PHE A 166 8.91 -2.16 -18.57
CA PHE A 166 7.56 -1.63 -18.82
C PHE A 166 6.82 -2.45 -19.87
N ALA A 167 7.43 -2.70 -21.02
CA ALA A 167 6.83 -3.50 -22.08
C ALA A 167 6.52 -4.93 -21.62
N SER A 168 7.44 -5.54 -20.86
CA SER A 168 7.25 -6.89 -20.32
C SER A 168 6.15 -6.98 -19.29
N TYR A 169 6.07 -6.04 -18.34
CA TYR A 169 5.04 -6.03 -17.32
C TYR A 169 3.65 -5.70 -17.89
N GLY A 170 3.56 -4.76 -18.83
CA GLY A 170 2.30 -4.39 -19.47
C GLY A 170 1.77 -5.41 -20.48
N SER A 171 2.53 -6.48 -20.78
CA SER A 171 2.13 -7.50 -21.76
C SER A 171 1.57 -8.78 -21.14
N LYS A 172 1.56 -8.94 -19.83
CA LYS A 172 1.18 -10.19 -19.16
C LYS A 172 0.74 -10.00 -17.72
N PRO A 173 -0.14 -10.87 -17.22
CA PRO A 173 -0.53 -10.89 -15.82
C PRO A 173 0.68 -10.98 -14.85
N PRO A 174 0.55 -10.41 -13.66
CA PRO A 174 -0.65 -9.75 -13.14
C PRO A 174 -0.66 -8.22 -13.36
N LEU A 175 0.36 -7.60 -13.99
CA LEU A 175 0.53 -6.15 -14.06
C LEU A 175 -0.01 -5.52 -15.37
N ASP A 176 -0.46 -6.33 -16.33
CA ASP A 176 -1.07 -5.88 -17.58
C ASP A 176 -2.42 -5.16 -17.41
N VAL A 177 -3.04 -5.31 -16.25
CA VAL A 177 -4.31 -4.64 -15.90
C VAL A 177 -4.11 -3.22 -15.35
N LEU A 178 -2.87 -2.82 -15.04
CA LEU A 178 -2.61 -1.50 -14.46
C LEU A 178 -2.87 -0.39 -15.46
N ASP A 179 -3.39 0.75 -14.98
CA ASP A 179 -3.37 2.00 -15.73
C ASP A 179 -1.94 2.28 -16.23
N PRO A 180 -1.76 2.71 -17.49
CA PRO A 180 -0.43 2.92 -18.06
C PRO A 180 0.44 3.91 -17.26
N ALA A 181 -0.15 4.92 -16.60
CA ALA A 181 0.59 5.87 -15.79
C ALA A 181 1.01 5.24 -14.45
N ALA A 182 0.17 4.38 -13.86
CA ALA A 182 0.52 3.60 -12.67
C ALA A 182 1.65 2.61 -12.97
N LEU A 183 1.56 1.89 -14.08
CA LEU A 183 2.62 0.98 -14.51
C LEU A 183 3.92 1.74 -14.83
N ARG A 184 3.84 2.90 -15.48
CA ARG A 184 5.03 3.73 -15.73
C ARG A 184 5.67 4.17 -14.41
N ALA A 185 4.90 4.64 -13.44
CA ALA A 185 5.40 5.01 -12.12
C ALA A 185 6.03 3.81 -11.40
N TYR A 186 5.38 2.64 -11.45
CA TYR A 186 5.90 1.40 -10.88
C TYR A 186 7.30 1.05 -11.42
N VAL A 187 7.49 1.15 -12.72
CA VAL A 187 8.77 0.83 -13.37
C VAL A 187 9.80 1.93 -13.15
N GLU A 188 9.41 3.20 -13.32
CA GLU A 188 10.34 4.34 -13.25
C GLU A 188 10.99 4.46 -11.88
N TYR A 189 10.19 4.32 -10.82
CA TYR A 189 10.65 4.52 -9.45
C TYR A 189 10.94 3.22 -8.69
N GLY A 190 10.45 2.08 -9.17
CA GLY A 190 10.69 0.76 -8.58
C GLY A 190 12.00 0.10 -9.00
N LEU A 191 12.69 0.67 -9.98
CA LEU A 191 14.00 0.20 -10.45
C LEU A 191 15.09 1.23 -10.14
N ARG A 192 16.29 0.75 -9.83
CA ARG A 192 17.49 1.59 -9.70
C ARG A 192 18.50 1.27 -10.79
N ASP A 193 19.30 2.28 -11.15
CA ASP A 193 20.36 2.13 -12.14
C ASP A 193 21.53 1.34 -11.55
N ARG A 194 22.16 0.54 -12.40
CA ARG A 194 23.35 -0.25 -12.12
C ARG A 194 24.54 0.34 -12.87
N ASN A 195 25.74 0.08 -12.36
CA ASN A 195 27.00 0.55 -12.98
C ASN A 195 27.27 -0.08 -14.37
N ASP A 196 26.61 -1.20 -14.71
CA ASP A 196 26.71 -1.89 -15.99
C ASP A 196 25.71 -1.38 -17.04
N GLY A 197 24.98 -0.31 -16.76
CA GLY A 197 23.98 0.29 -17.65
C GLY A 197 22.63 -0.41 -17.63
N GLN A 198 22.47 -1.47 -16.85
CA GLN A 198 21.18 -2.14 -16.63
C GLN A 198 20.44 -1.47 -15.46
N VAL A 199 19.22 -1.96 -15.19
CA VAL A 199 18.41 -1.54 -14.04
C VAL A 199 17.98 -2.75 -13.22
N GLU A 200 17.79 -2.57 -11.90
CA GLU A 200 17.39 -3.67 -11.03
C GLU A 200 16.26 -3.27 -10.06
N LEU A 201 15.47 -4.25 -9.65
CA LEU A 201 14.38 -4.03 -8.69
C LEU A 201 14.93 -3.51 -7.36
N LYS A 202 14.30 -2.46 -6.83
CA LYS A 202 14.57 -1.94 -5.47
C LYS A 202 14.02 -2.91 -4.41
N CYS A 203 12.77 -3.37 -4.58
CA CYS A 203 12.24 -4.48 -3.78
C CYS A 203 12.78 -5.79 -4.37
N TRP A 204 13.74 -6.40 -3.68
CA TRP A 204 14.40 -7.60 -4.16
C TRP A 204 13.46 -8.81 -4.13
N PRO A 205 13.52 -9.74 -5.10
CA PRO A 205 12.62 -10.90 -5.19
C PRO A 205 12.51 -11.74 -3.90
N GLU A 206 13.61 -11.93 -3.18
CA GLU A 206 13.62 -12.70 -1.93
C GLU A 206 12.99 -11.91 -0.77
N ASP A 207 13.20 -10.58 -0.72
CA ASP A 207 12.53 -9.71 0.27
C ASP A 207 11.01 -9.75 0.07
N GLU A 208 10.56 -9.59 -1.17
CA GLU A 208 9.16 -9.64 -1.55
C GLU A 208 8.54 -11.01 -1.20
N ALA A 209 9.23 -12.11 -1.54
CA ALA A 209 8.80 -13.47 -1.25
C ALA A 209 8.66 -13.73 0.26
N THR A 210 9.62 -13.25 1.05
CA THR A 210 9.60 -13.38 2.51
C THR A 210 8.39 -12.64 3.10
N ILE A 211 8.09 -11.45 2.58
CA ILE A 211 6.93 -10.66 3.03
C ILE A 211 5.61 -11.33 2.67
N TYR A 212 5.50 -11.91 1.46
CA TYR A 212 4.31 -12.70 1.09
C TYR A 212 4.11 -13.93 1.98
N ALA A 213 5.19 -14.65 2.32
CA ALA A 213 5.11 -15.81 3.21
C ALA A 213 4.50 -15.49 4.58
N MET A 214 4.73 -14.29 5.08
CA MET A 214 4.20 -13.82 6.37
C MET A 214 2.76 -13.26 6.27
N GLY A 215 2.23 -13.06 5.07
CA GLY A 215 0.96 -12.35 4.86
C GLY A 215 -0.21 -12.92 5.66
N VAL A 216 -0.30 -14.24 5.79
CA VAL A 216 -1.34 -14.91 6.58
C VAL A 216 -1.09 -14.83 8.09
N ALA A 217 0.16 -14.63 8.51
CA ALA A 217 0.61 -14.60 9.91
C ALA A 217 0.61 -13.20 10.53
N ASN A 218 -0.15 -12.25 9.98
CA ASN A 218 -0.08 -10.84 10.36
C ASN A 218 -0.74 -10.50 11.71
N GLY A 219 -1.64 -11.35 12.23
CA GLY A 219 -2.28 -11.16 13.52
C GLY A 219 -3.23 -9.95 13.61
N VAL A 220 -3.68 -9.42 12.48
CA VAL A 220 -4.55 -8.22 12.43
C VAL A 220 -6.00 -8.56 12.81
N TYR A 221 -6.53 -9.71 12.35
CA TYR A 221 -7.94 -10.05 12.50
C TYR A 221 -8.46 -10.02 13.94
N PRO A 222 -7.80 -10.63 14.95
CA PRO A 222 -8.26 -10.57 16.34
C PRO A 222 -8.28 -9.14 16.90
N ARG A 223 -7.48 -8.24 16.35
CA ARG A 223 -7.32 -6.87 16.80
C ARG A 223 -8.24 -5.85 16.11
N LEU A 224 -9.01 -6.24 15.10
CA LEU A 224 -9.93 -5.34 14.38
C LEU A 224 -10.93 -4.64 15.31
N ARG A 225 -11.30 -5.25 16.43
CA ARG A 225 -12.19 -4.66 17.44
C ARG A 225 -11.58 -3.46 18.18
N GLU A 226 -10.26 -3.28 18.09
CA GLU A 226 -9.53 -2.17 18.70
C GLU A 226 -9.46 -0.95 17.77
N VAL A 227 -9.73 -1.11 16.47
CA VAL A 227 -9.79 -0.02 15.48
C VAL A 227 -11.00 0.88 15.79
N ARG A 228 -10.76 2.15 16.08
CA ARG A 228 -11.80 3.07 16.56
C ARG A 228 -12.31 4.04 15.50
N CYS A 229 -11.49 4.40 14.53
CA CYS A 229 -11.91 5.32 13.49
C CYS A 229 -12.85 4.67 12.47
N PRO A 230 -13.72 5.45 11.81
CA PRO A 230 -14.50 4.96 10.67
C PRO A 230 -13.61 4.31 9.63
N THR A 231 -13.97 3.11 9.20
CA THR A 231 -13.16 2.30 8.29
C THR A 231 -14.01 1.79 7.13
N LEU A 232 -13.59 2.10 5.91
CA LEU A 232 -14.17 1.54 4.68
C LEU A 232 -13.25 0.42 4.17
N VAL A 233 -13.75 -0.80 4.16
CA VAL A 233 -13.14 -1.93 3.46
C VAL A 233 -13.65 -1.91 2.03
N VAL A 234 -12.73 -1.97 1.06
CA VAL A 234 -13.08 -1.95 -0.36
C VAL A 234 -12.54 -3.21 -1.02
N CYS A 235 -13.38 -3.90 -1.78
CA CYS A 235 -13.00 -5.07 -2.55
C CYS A 235 -13.25 -4.83 -4.04
N GLY A 236 -12.43 -5.40 -4.91
CA GLY A 236 -12.73 -5.44 -6.34
C GLY A 236 -13.81 -6.45 -6.67
N GLU A 237 -14.66 -6.18 -7.67
CA GLU A 237 -15.67 -7.12 -8.14
C GLU A 237 -15.07 -8.41 -8.71
N HIS A 238 -13.90 -8.30 -9.35
CA HIS A 238 -13.21 -9.40 -10.04
C HIS A 238 -11.96 -9.88 -9.32
N THR A 239 -11.94 -9.71 -7.98
CA THR A 239 -10.77 -10.13 -7.19
C THR A 239 -10.78 -11.64 -6.91
N ASP A 240 -9.59 -12.22 -6.88
CA ASP A 240 -9.31 -13.57 -6.38
C ASP A 240 -8.52 -13.57 -5.05
N ALA A 241 -8.14 -12.39 -4.55
CA ALA A 241 -7.33 -12.24 -3.34
C ALA A 241 -8.17 -12.06 -2.07
N ILE A 242 -9.00 -11.00 -2.01
CA ILE A 242 -9.88 -10.68 -0.88
C ILE A 242 -11.30 -10.48 -1.40
N PRO A 243 -12.05 -11.58 -1.61
CA PRO A 243 -13.41 -11.48 -2.15
C PRO A 243 -14.34 -10.73 -1.18
N PRO A 244 -15.46 -10.14 -1.67
CA PRO A 244 -16.39 -9.38 -0.85
C PRO A 244 -16.87 -10.11 0.42
N THR A 245 -17.03 -11.44 0.35
CA THR A 245 -17.39 -12.27 1.52
C THR A 245 -16.32 -12.23 2.62
N LEU A 246 -15.05 -12.16 2.27
CA LEU A 246 -13.98 -11.95 3.24
C LEU A 246 -13.96 -10.51 3.75
N GLY A 247 -14.27 -9.55 2.88
CA GLY A 247 -14.47 -8.15 3.26
C GLY A 247 -15.58 -7.99 4.31
N GLU A 248 -16.71 -8.67 4.14
CA GLU A 248 -17.82 -8.73 5.12
C GLU A 248 -17.33 -9.23 6.48
N MET A 249 -16.57 -10.33 6.52
CA MET A 249 -16.02 -10.87 7.78
C MET A 249 -15.06 -9.89 8.49
N ILE A 250 -14.32 -9.08 7.74
CA ILE A 250 -13.46 -8.04 8.29
C ILE A 250 -14.33 -6.92 8.87
N VAL A 251 -15.33 -6.45 8.12
CA VAL A 251 -16.25 -5.38 8.53
C VAL A 251 -17.03 -5.75 9.78
N ASP A 252 -17.49 -6.99 9.90
CA ASP A 252 -18.23 -7.48 11.09
C ASP A 252 -17.43 -7.39 12.40
N ARG A 253 -16.09 -7.32 12.29
CA ARG A 253 -15.19 -7.13 13.44
C ARG A 253 -14.88 -5.67 13.76
N LEU A 254 -15.06 -4.77 12.80
CA LEU A 254 -14.75 -3.35 12.95
C LEU A 254 -15.90 -2.60 13.65
N PRO A 255 -15.67 -1.86 14.74
CA PRO A 255 -16.72 -1.11 15.44
C PRO A 255 -17.45 -0.07 14.57
N ALA A 256 -16.75 0.50 13.57
CA ALA A 256 -17.26 1.50 12.64
C ALA A 256 -16.87 1.14 11.19
N GLY A 257 -17.04 -0.14 10.84
CA GLY A 257 -16.72 -0.69 9.51
C GLY A 257 -17.86 -0.52 8.51
N SER A 258 -17.50 -0.36 7.25
CA SER A 258 -18.41 -0.44 6.09
C SER A 258 -17.71 -1.12 4.92
N LEU A 259 -18.48 -1.69 3.99
CA LEU A 259 -17.97 -2.38 2.80
C LEU A 259 -18.38 -1.65 1.54
N GLU A 260 -17.47 -1.55 0.59
CA GLU A 260 -17.73 -1.15 -0.79
C GLU A 260 -17.16 -2.21 -1.74
N VAL A 261 -17.89 -2.53 -2.81
CA VAL A 261 -17.39 -3.34 -3.92
C VAL A 261 -17.21 -2.43 -5.13
N MET A 262 -15.98 -2.30 -5.60
CA MET A 262 -15.66 -1.50 -6.79
C MET A 262 -15.90 -2.34 -8.05
N PRO A 263 -16.76 -1.88 -8.98
CA PRO A 263 -17.09 -2.62 -10.19
C PRO A 263 -15.91 -2.66 -11.17
N GLY A 264 -15.79 -3.76 -11.92
CA GLY A 264 -14.89 -3.89 -13.06
C GLY A 264 -13.40 -4.03 -12.72
N VAL A 265 -13.01 -4.04 -11.45
CA VAL A 265 -11.60 -4.12 -11.02
C VAL A 265 -11.32 -5.36 -10.17
N GLY A 266 -10.05 -5.76 -10.15
CA GLY A 266 -9.54 -6.87 -9.34
C GLY A 266 -8.65 -6.38 -8.19
N HIS A 267 -7.71 -7.24 -7.77
CA HIS A 267 -6.81 -6.94 -6.64
C HIS A 267 -6.02 -5.64 -6.79
N PHE A 268 -5.70 -5.23 -8.00
CA PHE A 268 -4.94 -4.00 -8.26
C PHE A 268 -5.83 -2.77 -8.52
N GLY A 269 -7.10 -2.79 -8.07
CA GLY A 269 -8.08 -1.73 -8.29
C GLY A 269 -7.54 -0.31 -8.17
N PRO A 270 -6.79 0.07 -7.11
CA PRO A 270 -6.25 1.42 -6.97
C PRO A 270 -5.28 1.84 -8.09
N MET A 271 -4.58 0.90 -8.69
CA MET A 271 -3.65 1.12 -9.80
C MET A 271 -4.27 0.78 -11.15
N GLN A 272 -5.40 0.08 -11.17
CA GLN A 272 -6.15 -0.30 -12.37
C GLN A 272 -7.12 0.81 -12.80
N ASP A 273 -7.81 1.42 -11.83
CA ASP A 273 -8.73 2.53 -12.02
C ASP A 273 -8.50 3.63 -10.97
N PRO A 274 -7.52 4.52 -11.20
CA PRO A 274 -7.24 5.63 -10.27
C PRO A 274 -8.40 6.62 -10.12
N ASP A 275 -9.25 6.80 -11.15
CA ASP A 275 -10.38 7.73 -11.11
C ASP A 275 -11.46 7.20 -10.14
N ALA A 276 -11.92 5.97 -10.34
CA ALA A 276 -12.90 5.34 -9.44
C ALA A 276 -12.36 5.23 -8.01
N THR A 277 -11.07 4.97 -7.84
CA THR A 277 -10.40 4.92 -6.53
C THR A 277 -10.49 6.25 -5.79
N VAL A 278 -10.14 7.34 -6.45
CA VAL A 278 -10.20 8.69 -5.85
C VAL A 278 -11.65 9.09 -5.56
N GLU A 279 -12.59 8.76 -6.44
CA GLU A 279 -14.01 9.00 -6.18
C GLU A 279 -14.49 8.28 -4.90
N SER A 280 -14.14 7.01 -4.72
CA SER A 280 -14.45 6.24 -3.52
C SER A 280 -13.81 6.87 -2.27
N MET A 281 -12.52 7.23 -2.31
CA MET A 281 -11.81 7.88 -1.20
C MET A 281 -12.47 9.20 -0.79
N LEU A 282 -12.79 10.06 -1.77
CA LEU A 282 -13.38 11.38 -1.51
C LEU A 282 -14.80 11.27 -0.99
N ARG A 283 -15.61 10.35 -1.53
CA ARG A 283 -16.98 10.07 -1.06
C ARG A 283 -16.95 9.61 0.42
N PHE A 284 -16.05 8.70 0.75
CA PHE A 284 -15.87 8.24 2.14
C PHE A 284 -15.35 9.34 3.07
N ALA A 285 -14.43 10.18 2.61
CA ALA A 285 -13.91 11.30 3.39
C ALA A 285 -14.99 12.36 3.71
N ALA A 286 -16.00 12.51 2.85
CA ALA A 286 -17.09 13.48 2.99
C ALA A 286 -18.26 12.93 3.84
N ALA A 287 -18.33 11.62 4.09
CA ALA A 287 -19.38 11.03 4.91
C ALA A 287 -19.26 11.50 6.37
N THR A 288 -20.33 12.03 6.93
CA THR A 288 -20.41 12.53 8.32
C THR A 288 -20.72 11.41 9.32
#